data_b2fd0fdc16b77c1c09008ddb2ba88564
#
_entry.id   b2fd0fdc16b77c1c09008ddb2ba88564
#
_cell.length_a   1.000
_cell.length_b   1.000
_cell.length_c   1.000
_cell.angle_alpha   90.00
_cell.angle_beta   90.00
_cell.angle_gamma   90.00
#
_symmetry.space_group_name_H-M   'P 1'
#
loop_
_entity.id
_entity.type
_entity.pdbx_description
1 polymer ?
#
loop_
_entity_poly.entity_id
_entity_poly.type
_entity_poly.pdbx_seq_one_letter_code
_entity_poly.pdbx_strand_id
1 'polypeptide(L)'
;MKLTTRLLTLGTLVLALGACSSGDIGETDSGGVLLSISNFDGLPGFVSVSASGGVATIGSITVQNIAKNSSAPTSNLMNVEVQSFEFTYTRDDTGTRVPPKLIEYAFGVAPVNGTFVYGNQQFLRPAQFEAQPLKDLADFGRDLETNTTAVRMRVTIRVFGRTLSGDNVASAPVSFSIDVVP
;
A
#
# COMPACT_ATOMS: atom_id res chain seq x y z
N MET A 1 58.72 -7.02 -14.98
CA MET A 1 58.06 -7.05 -13.68
C MET A 1 57.23 -5.84 -13.30
N LYS A 2 57.10 -4.80 -14.16
CA LYS A 2 56.31 -3.57 -13.84
C LYS A 2 54.94 -3.50 -14.50
N LEU A 3 54.65 -4.38 -15.46
CA LEU A 3 53.39 -4.36 -16.21
C LEU A 3 52.26 -5.19 -15.53
N THR A 4 52.63 -6.26 -14.84
CA THR A 4 51.69 -7.14 -14.12
C THR A 4 51.07 -6.49 -12.88
N THR A 5 51.86 -5.64 -12.20
CA THR A 5 51.39 -4.93 -10.97
C THR A 5 50.34 -3.84 -11.32
N ARG A 6 50.43 -3.22 -12.50
CA ARG A 6 49.46 -2.21 -12.93
C ARG A 6 48.13 -2.81 -13.39
N LEU A 7 48.14 -4.01 -13.92
CA LEU A 7 46.90 -4.71 -14.29
C LEU A 7 46.12 -5.20 -13.06
N LEU A 8 46.84 -5.61 -11.99
CA LEU A 8 46.21 -6.07 -10.77
C LEU A 8 45.49 -4.92 -9.99
N THR A 9 46.11 -3.73 -10.01
CA THR A 9 45.51 -2.55 -9.35
C THR A 9 44.28 -2.01 -10.10
N LEU A 10 44.24 -2.16 -11.43
CA LEU A 10 43.06 -1.73 -12.20
C LEU A 10 41.90 -2.70 -12.02
N GLY A 11 42.16 -4.00 -11.87
CA GLY A 11 41.15 -5.04 -11.64
C GLY A 11 40.47 -4.92 -10.26
N THR A 12 41.23 -4.53 -9.24
CA THR A 12 40.67 -4.31 -7.87
C THR A 12 39.84 -3.04 -7.77
N LEU A 13 40.12 -2.01 -8.55
CA LEU A 13 39.33 -0.77 -8.53
C LEU A 13 37.97 -0.93 -9.20
N VAL A 14 37.88 -1.78 -10.25
CA VAL A 14 36.61 -2.05 -10.95
C VAL A 14 35.67 -2.92 -10.12
N LEU A 15 36.20 -3.81 -9.27
CA LEU A 15 35.39 -4.64 -8.37
C LEU A 15 34.82 -3.87 -7.18
N ALA A 16 35.44 -2.75 -6.79
CA ALA A 16 34.93 -1.91 -5.70
C ALA A 16 33.75 -1.02 -6.12
N LEU A 17 33.54 -0.78 -7.42
CA LEU A 17 32.44 0.03 -7.92
C LEU A 17 31.14 -0.79 -8.14
N GLY A 18 31.22 -2.11 -8.10
CA GLY A 18 30.06 -3.00 -8.23
C GLY A 18 29.37 -3.34 -6.92
N ALA A 19 29.87 -2.88 -5.78
CA ALA A 19 29.31 -3.18 -4.46
C ALA A 19 28.23 -2.21 -4.00
N CYS A 20 27.88 -1.18 -4.77
CA CYS A 20 26.63 -0.46 -4.61
C CYS A 20 25.55 -1.16 -5.47
N SER A 21 25.26 -2.42 -5.17
CA SER A 21 24.01 -2.99 -5.62
C SER A 21 22.91 -2.23 -4.90
N SER A 22 22.12 -1.52 -5.66
CA SER A 22 20.82 -1.00 -5.28
C SER A 22 20.03 -2.10 -4.55
N GLY A 23 20.20 -2.20 -3.24
CA GLY A 23 19.15 -2.75 -2.42
C GLY A 23 17.91 -1.96 -2.76
N ASP A 24 16.82 -2.65 -2.89
CA ASP A 24 15.52 -2.13 -3.24
C ASP A 24 15.18 -0.91 -2.36
N ILE A 25 15.52 0.30 -2.85
CA ILE A 25 15.29 1.58 -2.17
C ILE A 25 13.78 1.91 -2.23
N GLY A 26 12.99 1.03 -2.81
CA GLY A 26 11.52 1.14 -2.88
C GLY A 26 10.82 0.90 -1.55
N GLU A 27 11.48 0.34 -0.56
CA GLU A 27 10.84 -0.01 0.70
C GLU A 27 11.43 0.75 1.89
N THR A 28 10.85 1.88 2.21
CA THR A 28 10.47 2.27 3.56
C THR A 28 11.48 2.91 4.48
N ASP A 29 12.72 3.31 4.13
CA ASP A 29 13.62 3.49 5.25
C ASP A 29 14.54 4.70 5.33
N SER A 30 14.39 5.72 4.49
CA SER A 30 15.31 6.89 4.51
C SER A 30 14.96 7.95 5.57
N GLY A 31 13.70 8.12 5.93
CA GLY A 31 13.22 9.32 6.63
C GLY A 31 13.34 9.36 8.15
N GLY A 32 14.10 8.47 8.79
CA GLY A 32 14.22 8.47 10.27
C GLY A 32 12.91 8.14 11.01
N VAL A 33 11.85 7.82 10.28
CA VAL A 33 10.50 7.48 10.81
C VAL A 33 9.99 6.19 10.21
N LEU A 34 9.04 5.57 10.89
CA LEU A 34 8.23 4.45 10.43
C LEU A 34 6.79 4.94 10.27
N LEU A 35 6.27 4.78 9.07
CA LEU A 35 4.86 5.01 8.78
C LEU A 35 4.11 3.68 8.90
N SER A 36 2.97 3.66 9.58
CA SER A 36 2.15 2.46 9.73
C SER A 36 0.66 2.78 9.73
N ILE A 37 -0.16 1.81 9.39
CA ILE A 37 -1.59 1.83 9.63
C ILE A 37 -1.80 1.12 10.97
N SER A 38 -2.17 1.87 12.00
CA SER A 38 -2.33 1.34 13.37
C SER A 38 -3.73 0.79 13.62
N ASN A 39 -4.73 1.30 12.91
CA ASN A 39 -6.12 0.85 13.00
C ASN A 39 -6.88 1.20 11.73
N PHE A 40 -7.92 0.41 11.44
CA PHE A 40 -8.98 0.77 10.50
C PHE A 40 -10.30 0.22 11.04
N ASP A 41 -11.38 0.98 10.86
CA ASP A 41 -12.69 0.70 11.44
C ASP A 41 -13.82 1.02 10.44
N GLY A 42 -15.02 0.55 10.72
CA GLY A 42 -16.18 0.77 9.86
C GLY A 42 -16.10 0.02 8.54
N LEU A 43 -15.53 -1.20 8.55
CA LEU A 43 -15.59 -2.10 7.41
C LEU A 43 -17.04 -2.60 7.22
N PRO A 44 -17.55 -2.61 5.97
CA PRO A 44 -18.83 -3.26 5.69
C PRO A 44 -18.73 -4.78 5.92
N GLY A 45 -19.78 -5.42 6.37
CA GLY A 45 -19.83 -6.88 6.52
C GLY A 45 -19.74 -7.62 5.18
N PHE A 46 -20.26 -7.01 4.15
CA PHE A 46 -20.17 -7.43 2.73
C PHE A 46 -20.36 -6.21 1.81
N VAL A 47 -20.04 -6.35 0.54
CA VAL A 47 -20.29 -5.34 -0.49
C VAL A 47 -21.24 -5.93 -1.54
N SER A 48 -22.38 -5.29 -1.78
CA SER A 48 -23.27 -5.65 -2.88
C SER A 48 -22.94 -4.82 -4.12
N VAL A 49 -22.73 -5.48 -5.26
CA VAL A 49 -22.44 -4.77 -6.52
C VAL A 49 -23.63 -3.94 -7.00
N SER A 50 -24.86 -4.38 -6.69
CA SER A 50 -26.09 -3.67 -7.08
C SER A 50 -26.47 -2.55 -6.11
N ALA A 51 -26.23 -2.72 -4.80
CA ALA A 51 -26.64 -1.78 -3.76
C ALA A 51 -25.57 -0.74 -3.41
N SER A 52 -24.31 -0.98 -3.73
CA SER A 52 -23.19 -0.11 -3.35
C SER A 52 -23.13 1.23 -4.10
N GLY A 53 -23.90 1.37 -5.19
CA GLY A 53 -23.76 2.53 -6.08
C GLY A 53 -22.39 2.64 -6.74
N GLY A 54 -21.64 1.53 -6.83
CA GLY A 54 -20.29 1.47 -7.40
C GLY A 54 -19.20 2.01 -6.49
N VAL A 55 -19.43 2.08 -5.15
CA VAL A 55 -18.44 2.54 -4.18
C VAL A 55 -18.51 1.70 -2.92
N ALA A 56 -17.35 1.28 -2.39
CA ALA A 56 -17.25 0.73 -1.04
C ALA A 56 -16.18 1.48 -0.24
N THR A 57 -16.50 1.76 1.03
CA THR A 57 -15.69 2.62 1.90
C THR A 57 -15.29 1.91 3.20
N ILE A 58 -14.12 2.30 3.72
CA ILE A 58 -13.72 2.08 5.10
C ILE A 58 -14.12 3.32 5.89
N GLY A 59 -14.76 3.17 7.02
CA GLY A 59 -15.21 4.29 7.85
C GLY A 59 -14.06 5.17 8.32
N SER A 60 -12.96 4.57 8.79
CA SER A 60 -11.75 5.30 9.15
C SER A 60 -10.47 4.47 8.98
N ILE A 61 -9.37 5.14 8.67
CA ILE A 61 -8.01 4.58 8.67
C ILE A 61 -7.15 5.49 9.54
N THR A 62 -6.53 4.92 10.57
CA THR A 62 -5.59 5.64 11.43
C THR A 62 -4.16 5.36 10.97
N VAL A 63 -3.49 6.40 10.52
CA VAL A 63 -2.09 6.39 10.13
C VAL A 63 -1.26 6.86 11.31
N GLN A 64 -0.22 6.11 11.66
CA GLN A 64 0.71 6.42 12.74
C GLN A 64 2.10 6.67 12.16
N ASN A 65 2.77 7.69 12.67
CA ASN A 65 4.14 8.05 12.36
C ASN A 65 4.99 7.91 13.63
N ILE A 66 6.00 7.05 13.60
CA ILE A 66 6.85 6.72 14.76
C ILE A 66 8.29 7.04 14.41
N ALA A 67 8.99 7.78 15.29
CA ALA A 67 10.43 7.96 15.18
C ALA A 67 11.15 6.62 15.38
N LYS A 68 12.05 6.24 14.46
CA LYS A 68 12.86 4.99 14.56
C LYS A 68 13.74 4.95 15.78
N ASN A 69 14.28 6.10 16.17
CA ASN A 69 15.06 6.24 17.40
C ASN A 69 14.26 7.04 18.41
N SER A 70 13.61 6.34 19.36
CA SER A 70 12.80 6.96 20.41
C SER A 70 13.60 7.79 21.41
N SER A 71 14.93 7.60 21.47
CA SER A 71 15.84 8.34 22.37
C SER A 71 16.42 9.60 21.72
N ALA A 72 16.28 9.76 20.41
CA ALA A 72 16.75 10.96 19.71
C ALA A 72 15.71 12.08 19.79
N PRO A 73 16.14 13.36 19.82
CA PRO A 73 15.21 14.47 19.73
C PRO A 73 14.46 14.42 18.39
N THR A 74 13.16 14.63 18.45
CA THR A 74 12.29 14.71 17.26
C THR A 74 12.22 16.14 16.74
N SER A 75 11.96 16.28 15.44
CA SER A 75 11.81 17.55 14.75
C SER A 75 10.51 17.55 13.95
N ASN A 76 9.90 18.71 13.74
CA ASN A 76 8.76 18.87 12.84
C ASN A 76 9.07 18.41 11.40
N LEU A 77 10.34 18.38 10.99
CA LEU A 77 10.74 17.86 9.69
C LEU A 77 10.54 16.34 9.55
N MET A 78 10.35 15.63 10.67
CA MET A 78 10.01 14.20 10.73
C MET A 78 8.49 13.95 10.61
N ASN A 79 7.66 14.98 10.60
CA ASN A 79 6.25 14.83 10.29
C ASN A 79 6.09 14.32 8.86
N VAL A 80 5.11 13.46 8.63
CA VAL A 80 4.85 12.83 7.32
C VAL A 80 3.60 13.45 6.70
N GLU A 81 3.77 14.07 5.56
CA GLU A 81 2.67 14.41 4.66
C GLU A 81 2.23 13.14 3.94
N VAL A 82 1.04 12.66 4.23
CA VAL A 82 0.44 11.50 3.56
C VAL A 82 -0.06 11.95 2.19
N GLN A 83 0.27 11.17 1.16
CA GLN A 83 -0.02 11.51 -0.23
C GLN A 83 -1.07 10.59 -0.84
N SER A 84 -1.02 9.29 -0.52
CA SER A 84 -1.97 8.33 -1.09
C SER A 84 -2.08 7.05 -0.27
N PHE A 85 -3.20 6.36 -0.47
CA PHE A 85 -3.42 4.96 -0.14
C PHE A 85 -3.41 4.13 -1.43
N GLU A 86 -2.76 2.99 -1.40
CA GLU A 86 -2.85 1.98 -2.45
C GLU A 86 -3.65 0.80 -1.92
N PHE A 87 -4.67 0.40 -2.67
CA PHE A 87 -5.47 -0.78 -2.41
C PHE A 87 -5.18 -1.81 -3.50
N THR A 88 -4.71 -2.99 -3.09
CA THR A 88 -4.50 -4.13 -3.98
C THR A 88 -5.40 -5.27 -3.55
N TYR A 89 -5.75 -6.13 -4.51
CA TYR A 89 -6.73 -7.18 -4.31
C TYR A 89 -6.13 -8.54 -4.64
N THR A 90 -6.44 -9.53 -3.81
CA THR A 90 -6.19 -10.93 -4.10
C THR A 90 -7.44 -11.75 -3.80
N ARG A 91 -7.57 -12.93 -4.38
CA ARG A 91 -8.68 -13.84 -4.08
C ARG A 91 -8.35 -14.69 -2.87
N ASP A 92 -9.30 -14.82 -1.96
CA ASP A 92 -9.27 -15.76 -0.84
C ASP A 92 -10.12 -17.02 -1.12
N ASP A 93 -10.67 -17.12 -2.34
CA ASP A 93 -11.36 -18.30 -2.89
C ASP A 93 -10.52 -18.94 -4.02
N THR A 94 -11.13 -19.77 -4.85
CA THR A 94 -10.45 -20.52 -5.93
C THR A 94 -10.28 -19.73 -7.22
N GLY A 95 -10.82 -18.51 -7.32
CA GLY A 95 -10.70 -17.67 -8.51
C GLY A 95 -9.32 -16.99 -8.60
N THR A 96 -8.96 -16.57 -9.80
CA THR A 96 -7.68 -15.89 -10.10
C THR A 96 -7.85 -14.44 -10.54
N ARG A 97 -9.04 -14.08 -11.06
CA ARG A 97 -9.31 -12.73 -11.54
C ARG A 97 -9.54 -11.78 -10.37
N VAL A 98 -8.91 -10.62 -10.44
CA VAL A 98 -9.04 -9.55 -9.44
C VAL A 98 -9.23 -8.20 -10.11
N PRO A 99 -9.92 -7.25 -9.47
CA PRO A 99 -10.01 -5.89 -9.97
C PRO A 99 -8.63 -5.22 -10.05
N PRO A 100 -8.47 -4.19 -10.90
CA PRO A 100 -7.24 -3.41 -10.94
C PRO A 100 -7.02 -2.69 -9.60
N LYS A 101 -5.75 -2.50 -9.22
CA LYS A 101 -5.40 -1.75 -8.02
C LYS A 101 -6.00 -0.34 -8.04
N LEU A 102 -6.33 0.18 -6.88
CA LEU A 102 -6.81 1.54 -6.68
C LEU A 102 -5.76 2.35 -5.95
N ILE A 103 -5.48 3.56 -6.47
CA ILE A 103 -4.71 4.57 -5.74
C ILE A 103 -5.67 5.71 -5.39
N GLU A 104 -5.83 5.93 -4.10
CA GLU A 104 -6.64 7.00 -3.53
C GLU A 104 -5.74 8.09 -2.99
N TYR A 105 -5.83 9.29 -3.55
CA TYR A 105 -5.07 10.43 -3.05
C TYR A 105 -5.63 10.90 -1.71
N ALA A 106 -4.74 11.17 -0.77
CA ALA A 106 -5.09 11.63 0.57
C ALA A 106 -4.19 12.81 0.94
N PHE A 107 -4.73 13.71 1.73
CA PHE A 107 -4.01 14.88 2.18
C PHE A 107 -4.12 14.97 3.70
N GLY A 108 -3.00 15.10 4.37
CA GLY A 108 -2.91 15.26 5.80
C GLY A 108 -1.49 15.07 6.29
N VAL A 109 -1.21 15.53 7.49
CA VAL A 109 0.11 15.42 8.10
C VAL A 109 0.01 14.57 9.36
N ALA A 110 0.69 13.43 9.34
CA ALA A 110 0.87 12.60 10.53
C ALA A 110 2.06 13.15 11.34
N PRO A 111 1.82 13.73 12.53
CA PRO A 111 2.91 14.27 13.34
C PRO A 111 3.82 13.13 13.82
N VAL A 112 5.10 13.44 14.01
CA VAL A 112 6.06 12.46 14.56
C VAL A 112 5.62 12.01 15.95
N ASN A 113 5.68 10.71 16.20
CA ASN A 113 5.14 10.03 17.40
C ASN A 113 3.65 10.27 17.64
N GLY A 114 2.89 10.55 16.58
CA GLY A 114 1.46 10.79 16.63
C GLY A 114 0.69 10.04 15.54
N THR A 115 -0.58 10.35 15.45
CA THR A 115 -1.50 9.74 14.50
C THR A 115 -2.28 10.79 13.71
N PHE A 116 -2.78 10.39 12.54
CA PHE A 116 -3.76 11.11 11.77
C PHE A 116 -4.85 10.16 11.29
N VAL A 117 -6.10 10.56 11.39
CA VAL A 117 -7.27 9.74 11.04
C VAL A 117 -7.88 10.22 9.74
N TYR A 118 -8.00 9.31 8.78
CA TYR A 118 -8.69 9.52 7.52
C TYR A 118 -10.07 8.88 7.56
N GLY A 119 -11.12 9.67 7.32
CA GLY A 119 -12.49 9.18 7.27
C GLY A 119 -12.92 8.79 5.85
N ASN A 120 -13.84 7.82 5.76
CA ASN A 120 -14.55 7.45 4.53
C ASN A 120 -13.64 7.16 3.32
N GLN A 121 -12.56 6.40 3.53
CA GLN A 121 -11.65 6.04 2.45
C GLN A 121 -12.27 4.99 1.54
N GLN A 122 -12.34 5.30 0.23
CA GLN A 122 -12.87 4.38 -0.77
C GLN A 122 -11.84 3.30 -1.08
N PHE A 123 -12.23 2.03 -0.93
CA PHE A 123 -11.39 0.90 -1.31
C PHE A 123 -11.88 0.14 -2.55
N LEU A 124 -13.11 0.42 -3.02
CA LEU A 124 -13.62 0.06 -4.35
C LEU A 124 -14.34 1.26 -4.94
N ARG A 125 -14.10 1.50 -6.23
CA ARG A 125 -14.70 2.55 -7.05
C ARG A 125 -15.36 1.96 -8.29
N PRO A 126 -16.11 2.71 -9.09
CA PRO A 126 -16.76 2.21 -10.28
C PRO A 126 -15.84 1.39 -11.20
N ALA A 127 -14.61 1.83 -11.40
CA ALA A 127 -13.63 1.14 -12.24
C ALA A 127 -13.31 -0.29 -11.76
N GLN A 128 -13.32 -0.54 -10.44
CA GLN A 128 -13.14 -1.87 -9.87
C GLN A 128 -14.40 -2.72 -10.05
N PHE A 129 -15.61 -2.13 -9.94
CA PHE A 129 -16.88 -2.83 -10.15
C PHE A 129 -17.12 -3.19 -11.61
N GLU A 130 -16.58 -2.41 -12.55
CA GLU A 130 -16.64 -2.70 -13.98
C GLU A 130 -15.61 -3.73 -14.44
N ALA A 131 -14.70 -4.14 -13.56
CA ALA A 131 -13.70 -5.16 -13.83
C ALA A 131 -14.16 -6.53 -13.31
N GLN A 132 -13.69 -7.61 -13.99
CA GLN A 132 -13.92 -8.97 -13.50
C GLN A 132 -13.12 -9.21 -12.20
N PRO A 133 -13.68 -9.97 -11.24
CA PRO A 133 -14.93 -10.74 -11.32
C PRO A 133 -16.19 -9.95 -10.92
N LEU A 134 -16.07 -8.70 -10.41
CA LEU A 134 -17.19 -7.96 -9.87
C LEU A 134 -18.24 -7.62 -10.93
N LYS A 135 -17.79 -7.36 -12.17
CA LYS A 135 -18.70 -7.18 -13.30
C LYS A 135 -19.53 -8.43 -13.59
N ASP A 136 -18.94 -9.62 -13.46
CA ASP A 136 -19.67 -10.87 -13.67
C ASP A 136 -20.77 -11.05 -12.61
N LEU A 137 -20.50 -10.68 -11.34
CA LEU A 137 -21.53 -10.66 -10.28
C LEU A 137 -22.68 -9.71 -10.61
N ALA A 138 -22.37 -8.52 -11.14
CA ALA A 138 -23.38 -7.52 -11.51
C ALA A 138 -24.24 -8.00 -12.68
N ASP A 139 -23.63 -8.53 -13.73
CA ASP A 139 -24.31 -8.88 -14.99
C ASP A 139 -25.04 -10.22 -14.90
N PHE A 140 -24.49 -11.20 -14.19
CA PHE A 140 -24.96 -12.59 -14.19
C PHE A 140 -25.39 -13.12 -12.82
N GLY A 141 -25.22 -12.31 -11.74
CA GLY A 141 -25.50 -12.74 -10.37
C GLY A 141 -24.50 -13.77 -9.83
N ARG A 142 -23.41 -14.03 -10.55
CA ARG A 142 -22.35 -14.99 -10.18
C ARG A 142 -21.04 -14.68 -10.87
N ASP A 143 -19.93 -15.08 -10.23
CA ASP A 143 -18.63 -15.12 -10.85
C ASP A 143 -18.55 -16.24 -11.88
N LEU A 144 -18.22 -15.92 -13.12
CA LEU A 144 -18.15 -16.92 -14.22
C LEU A 144 -16.92 -17.83 -14.12
N GLU A 145 -15.91 -17.45 -13.35
CA GLU A 145 -14.71 -18.27 -13.15
C GLU A 145 -14.95 -19.41 -12.16
N THR A 146 -15.57 -19.09 -11.02
CA THR A 146 -15.77 -20.06 -9.91
C THR A 146 -17.20 -20.60 -9.84
N ASN A 147 -18.14 -19.99 -10.60
CA ASN A 147 -19.57 -20.27 -10.58
C ASN A 147 -20.22 -20.05 -9.19
N THR A 148 -19.66 -19.14 -8.39
CA THR A 148 -20.18 -18.78 -7.06
C THR A 148 -20.97 -17.48 -7.11
N THR A 149 -21.94 -17.31 -6.20
CA THR A 149 -22.71 -16.06 -6.04
C THR A 149 -22.04 -15.06 -5.10
N ALA A 150 -20.85 -15.34 -4.64
CA ALA A 150 -20.03 -14.45 -3.84
C ALA A 150 -18.57 -14.58 -4.25
N VAL A 151 -17.86 -13.48 -4.23
CA VAL A 151 -16.41 -13.39 -4.44
C VAL A 151 -15.77 -12.96 -3.15
N ARG A 152 -14.94 -13.82 -2.57
CA ARG A 152 -14.14 -13.47 -1.38
C ARG A 152 -12.81 -12.90 -1.80
N MET A 153 -12.58 -11.64 -1.44
CA MET A 153 -11.35 -10.93 -1.75
C MET A 153 -10.63 -10.52 -0.47
N ARG A 154 -9.31 -10.55 -0.53
CA ARG A 154 -8.44 -9.88 0.42
C ARG A 154 -8.02 -8.55 -0.17
N VAL A 155 -8.30 -7.48 0.56
CA VAL A 155 -7.89 -6.12 0.24
C VAL A 155 -6.65 -5.80 1.08
N THR A 156 -5.57 -5.44 0.42
CA THR A 156 -4.33 -5.02 1.08
C THR A 156 -4.15 -3.52 0.90
N ILE A 157 -3.87 -2.83 1.99
CA ILE A 157 -3.71 -1.37 2.05
C ILE A 157 -2.25 -1.05 2.35
N ARG A 158 -1.68 -0.11 1.61
CA ARG A 158 -0.43 0.59 1.93
C ARG A 158 -0.67 2.09 1.91
N VAL A 159 -0.02 2.82 2.79
CA VAL A 159 -0.01 4.28 2.78
C VAL A 159 1.36 4.79 2.36
N PHE A 160 1.36 5.79 1.50
CA PHE A 160 2.55 6.46 0.99
C PHE A 160 2.54 7.92 1.41
N GLY A 161 3.69 8.43 1.76
CA GLY A 161 3.85 9.81 2.16
C GLY A 161 5.28 10.29 2.01
N ARG A 162 5.51 11.52 2.42
CA ARG A 162 6.81 12.17 2.41
C ARG A 162 7.03 12.90 3.73
N THR A 163 8.20 12.75 4.32
CA THR A 163 8.58 13.58 5.47
C THR A 163 8.70 15.04 5.05
N LEU A 164 8.53 15.96 5.96
CA LEU A 164 8.75 17.39 5.65
C LEU A 164 10.24 17.71 5.37
N SER A 165 11.16 16.79 5.70
CA SER A 165 12.56 16.84 5.26
C SER A 165 12.74 16.41 3.79
N GLY A 166 11.74 15.78 3.19
CA GLY A 166 11.75 15.41 1.78
C GLY A 166 11.94 13.93 1.48
N ASP A 167 12.01 13.06 2.50
CA ASP A 167 12.20 11.62 2.31
C ASP A 167 10.89 10.90 2.04
N ASN A 168 10.85 10.02 1.04
CA ASN A 168 9.68 9.19 0.78
C ASN A 168 9.59 8.08 1.82
N VAL A 169 8.37 7.83 2.29
CA VAL A 169 8.06 6.78 3.27
C VAL A 169 6.82 6.02 2.85
N ALA A 170 6.79 4.72 3.17
CA ALA A 170 5.61 3.89 2.95
C ALA A 170 5.36 2.99 4.16
N SER A 171 4.11 2.60 4.39
CA SER A 171 3.78 1.67 5.47
C SER A 171 4.06 0.23 5.07
N ALA A 172 4.23 -0.63 6.08
CA ALA A 172 3.98 -2.06 5.89
C ALA A 172 2.52 -2.27 5.41
N PRO A 173 2.27 -3.32 4.60
CA PRO A 173 0.93 -3.66 4.15
C PRO A 173 0.09 -4.16 5.33
N VAL A 174 -1.19 -3.74 5.38
CA VAL A 174 -2.21 -4.34 6.23
C VAL A 174 -3.34 -4.86 5.35
N SER A 175 -4.08 -5.88 5.78
CA SER A 175 -5.13 -6.47 4.94
C SER A 175 -6.34 -6.89 5.73
N PHE A 176 -7.48 -6.93 5.05
CA PHE A 176 -8.74 -7.51 5.51
C PHE A 176 -9.40 -8.30 4.38
N SER A 177 -10.30 -9.23 4.73
CA SER A 177 -11.09 -9.97 3.74
C SER A 177 -12.51 -9.43 3.69
N ILE A 178 -13.11 -9.41 2.49
CA ILE A 178 -14.47 -8.93 2.23
C ILE A 178 -15.17 -9.87 1.24
N ASP A 179 -16.44 -10.14 1.48
CA ASP A 179 -17.31 -10.83 0.54
C ASP A 179 -18.02 -9.80 -0.35
N VAL A 180 -17.91 -9.99 -1.66
CA VAL A 180 -18.66 -9.19 -2.64
C VAL A 180 -19.76 -10.07 -3.22
N VAL A 181 -20.99 -9.56 -3.19
CA VAL A 181 -22.21 -10.27 -3.60
C VAL A 181 -22.98 -9.45 -4.64
N PRO A 182 -23.91 -10.04 -5.39
CA PRO A 182 -24.78 -9.37 -6.35
C PRO A 182 -25.58 -8.20 -5.79
#